data_9a9ace1296191ae45d78b917a1946305
#
_entry.id   9a9ace1296191ae45d78b917a1946305
#
_cell.length_a   1.000
_cell.length_b   1.000
_cell.length_c   1.000
_cell.angle_alpha   90.00
_cell.angle_beta   90.00
_cell.angle_gamma   90.00
#
_symmetry.space_group_name_H-M   'P 1'
#
loop_
_entity.id
_entity.type
_entity.pdbx_description
1 polymer ?
#
loop_
_entity_poly.entity_id
_entity_poly.type
_entity_poly.pdbx_seq_one_letter_code
_entity_poly.pdbx_strand_id
1 'polypeptide(L)'
;MQRSSEGIWQHIEMGFDWENCWYTYSIQGPTNSAFFEASKFEIADPYALYVANTNHYLGFYKALIKRPTPFDWSESTQVLFENPSDLIIYEAHIKDLVAHPSAKTENQGAYLDFIEARKGGLHHLKQLGVNAVEFLPLQKFAYYEPPFQQRIESGLKNTWNPTSVNYWGYMTSFFHAPETLYASGAKTDPMALVGTNPSAEYELKSLIKA
;
A
#
# COMPACT_ATOMS: atom_id res chain seq x y z
N MET A 1 -16.84 16.14 -14.71
CA MET A 1 -17.76 15.40 -13.82
C MET A 1 -19.00 16.22 -13.56
N GLN A 2 -20.15 15.58 -13.39
CA GLN A 2 -21.42 16.22 -13.02
C GLN A 2 -21.77 15.82 -11.59
N ARG A 3 -22.30 16.76 -10.82
CA ARG A 3 -22.72 16.51 -9.45
C ARG A 3 -24.17 16.07 -9.41
N SER A 4 -24.46 14.93 -8.79
CA SER A 4 -25.83 14.48 -8.56
C SER A 4 -26.52 15.29 -7.45
N SER A 5 -27.82 15.11 -7.30
CA SER A 5 -28.61 15.71 -6.19
C SER A 5 -28.15 15.21 -4.80
N GLU A 6 -27.53 14.03 -4.75
CA GLU A 6 -26.98 13.42 -3.53
C GLU A 6 -25.55 13.88 -3.23
N GLY A 7 -25.00 14.77 -4.06
CA GLY A 7 -23.64 15.30 -3.87
C GLY A 7 -22.52 14.44 -4.46
N ILE A 8 -22.84 13.37 -5.17
CA ILE A 8 -21.87 12.48 -5.82
C ILE A 8 -21.43 13.08 -7.13
N TRP A 9 -20.12 13.17 -7.36
CA TRP A 9 -19.55 13.59 -8.62
C TRP A 9 -19.30 12.36 -9.50
N GLN A 10 -19.88 12.37 -10.69
CA GLN A 10 -19.77 11.26 -11.65
C GLN A 10 -19.42 11.72 -13.05
N HIS A 11 -18.73 10.89 -13.78
CA HIS A 11 -18.47 11.00 -15.20
C HIS A 11 -18.55 9.61 -15.82
N ILE A 12 -19.20 9.51 -16.96
CA ILE A 12 -19.31 8.27 -17.72
C ILE A 12 -18.73 8.53 -19.10
N GLU A 13 -17.73 7.77 -19.46
CA GLU A 13 -17.10 7.80 -20.77
C GLU A 13 -17.30 6.45 -21.45
N MET A 14 -17.71 6.48 -22.70
CA MET A 14 -18.08 5.31 -23.48
C MET A 14 -17.14 5.14 -24.69
N GLY A 15 -16.94 3.90 -25.12
CA GLY A 15 -16.28 3.59 -26.38
C GLY A 15 -14.76 3.53 -26.36
N PHE A 16 -14.14 3.61 -25.18
CA PHE A 16 -12.70 3.42 -25.01
C PHE A 16 -12.43 2.36 -23.93
N ASP A 17 -11.41 1.53 -24.12
CA ASP A 17 -10.94 0.61 -23.08
C ASP A 17 -9.95 1.35 -22.18
N TRP A 18 -10.41 1.71 -20.99
CA TRP A 18 -9.64 2.44 -19.99
C TRP A 18 -8.74 1.55 -19.14
N GLU A 19 -8.78 0.24 -19.30
CA GLU A 19 -7.92 -0.68 -18.55
C GLU A 19 -6.44 -0.31 -18.73
N ASN A 20 -5.71 -0.27 -17.61
CA ASN A 20 -4.31 0.15 -17.54
C ASN A 20 -4.02 1.63 -17.85
N CYS A 21 -5.05 2.47 -17.90
CA CYS A 21 -4.86 3.91 -18.00
C CYS A 21 -4.61 4.52 -16.62
N TRP A 22 -3.74 5.51 -16.59
CA TRP A 22 -3.49 6.33 -15.41
C TRP A 22 -4.47 7.49 -15.36
N TYR A 23 -4.91 7.84 -14.15
CA TYR A 23 -5.75 9.02 -13.96
C TYR A 23 -5.40 9.76 -12.67
N THR A 24 -5.75 11.03 -12.65
CA THR A 24 -5.75 11.92 -11.50
C THR A 24 -7.03 12.73 -11.51
N TYR A 25 -7.37 13.29 -10.37
CA TYR A 25 -8.42 14.29 -10.27
C TYR A 25 -7.81 15.67 -10.23
N SER A 26 -8.33 16.59 -11.04
CA SER A 26 -8.06 18.01 -10.90
C SER A 26 -9.15 18.64 -10.04
N ILE A 27 -8.77 19.18 -8.89
CA ILE A 27 -9.68 19.78 -7.93
C ILE A 27 -9.55 21.30 -7.98
N GLN A 28 -10.69 21.98 -8.07
CA GLN A 28 -10.79 23.43 -7.90
C GLN A 28 -11.62 23.70 -6.64
N GLY A 29 -11.05 24.44 -5.72
CA GLY A 29 -11.71 24.85 -4.49
C GLY A 29 -12.33 26.25 -4.60
N PRO A 30 -12.88 26.77 -3.49
CA PRO A 30 -13.43 28.11 -3.43
C PRO A 30 -12.37 29.15 -3.77
N THR A 31 -12.74 30.13 -4.59
CA THR A 31 -11.84 31.21 -5.05
C THR A 31 -11.42 32.19 -3.94
N ASN A 32 -12.05 32.11 -2.78
CA ASN A 32 -11.73 32.94 -1.61
C ASN A 32 -10.73 32.28 -0.65
N SER A 33 -10.16 31.15 -1.02
CA SER A 33 -9.14 30.47 -0.22
C SER A 33 -7.79 30.58 -0.91
N ALA A 34 -6.83 31.24 -0.27
CA ALA A 34 -5.45 31.35 -0.77
C ALA A 34 -4.80 29.97 -1.08
N PHE A 35 -5.26 28.92 -0.43
CA PHE A 35 -4.84 27.57 -0.69
C PHE A 35 -5.27 27.05 -2.07
N PHE A 36 -6.44 27.47 -2.55
CA PHE A 36 -6.99 27.01 -3.83
C PHE A 36 -6.84 28.01 -4.98
N GLU A 37 -6.44 29.26 -4.69
CA GLU A 37 -6.38 30.34 -5.69
C GLU A 37 -5.26 30.15 -6.74
N ALA A 38 -4.19 29.45 -6.39
CA ALA A 38 -2.98 29.50 -7.18
C ALA A 38 -2.77 28.27 -8.10
N SER A 39 -3.53 27.20 -7.96
CA SER A 39 -3.21 25.99 -8.72
C SER A 39 -4.38 25.01 -8.86
N LYS A 40 -4.41 24.38 -10.02
CA LYS A 40 -5.14 23.14 -10.19
C LYS A 40 -4.37 22.07 -9.43
N PHE A 41 -4.92 21.59 -8.33
CA PHE A 41 -4.34 20.45 -7.63
C PHE A 41 -4.72 19.18 -8.39
N GLU A 42 -3.69 18.44 -8.79
CA GLU A 42 -3.87 17.08 -9.26
C GLU A 42 -3.63 16.14 -8.08
N ILE A 43 -4.63 15.33 -7.79
CA ILE A 43 -4.57 14.31 -6.74
C ILE A 43 -4.91 12.94 -7.33
N ALA A 44 -4.29 11.90 -6.78
CA ALA A 44 -4.72 10.55 -7.06
C ALA A 44 -6.01 10.24 -6.30
N ASP A 45 -6.76 9.26 -6.80
CA ASP A 45 -7.98 8.80 -6.15
C ASP A 45 -7.66 8.18 -4.79
N PRO A 46 -8.17 8.69 -3.67
CA PRO A 46 -7.92 8.13 -2.35
C PRO A 46 -8.51 6.72 -2.15
N TYR A 47 -9.44 6.31 -2.99
CA TYR A 47 -10.05 4.97 -2.98
C TYR A 47 -9.41 4.01 -3.99
N ALA A 48 -8.35 4.43 -4.70
CA ALA A 48 -7.69 3.58 -5.66
C ALA A 48 -7.08 2.34 -5.01
N LEU A 49 -7.31 1.18 -5.62
CA LEU A 49 -6.67 -0.09 -5.26
C LEU A 49 -5.27 -0.22 -5.86
N TYR A 50 -5.03 0.47 -6.97
CA TYR A 50 -3.76 0.47 -7.68
C TYR A 50 -3.28 1.90 -7.85
N VAL A 51 -2.13 2.19 -7.27
CA VAL A 51 -1.54 3.52 -7.27
C VAL A 51 -0.08 3.41 -7.70
N ALA A 52 0.32 4.22 -8.67
CA ALA A 52 1.73 4.40 -8.97
C ALA A 52 2.25 5.71 -8.39
N ASN A 53 3.44 5.63 -7.84
CA ASN A 53 4.23 6.79 -7.47
C ASN A 53 5.71 6.47 -7.72
N THR A 54 6.56 7.48 -7.67
CA THR A 54 7.96 7.25 -7.37
C THR A 54 8.08 6.84 -5.90
N ASN A 55 9.09 6.06 -5.54
CA ASN A 55 9.34 5.66 -4.14
C ASN A 55 9.67 6.83 -3.21
N HIS A 56 9.17 8.00 -3.53
CA HIS A 56 9.54 9.26 -2.93
C HIS A 56 8.29 9.98 -2.44
N TYR A 57 8.31 10.51 -1.23
CA TYR A 57 7.16 11.17 -0.61
C TYR A 57 6.61 12.35 -1.42
N LEU A 58 7.47 13.15 -2.03
CA LEU A 58 7.07 14.27 -2.89
C LEU A 58 6.84 13.85 -4.35
N GLY A 59 6.82 12.55 -4.62
CA GLY A 59 6.57 12.01 -5.95
C GLY A 59 5.14 12.24 -6.41
N PHE A 60 4.95 12.16 -7.72
CA PHE A 60 3.62 12.20 -8.32
C PHE A 60 2.89 10.89 -8.06
N TYR A 61 1.68 10.99 -7.55
CA TYR A 61 0.79 9.85 -7.36
C TYR A 61 -0.25 9.84 -8.47
N LYS A 62 -0.46 8.67 -9.06
CA LYS A 62 -1.51 8.44 -10.05
C LYS A 62 -2.25 7.16 -9.72
N ALA A 63 -3.56 7.18 -9.86
CA ALA A 63 -4.37 5.98 -9.79
C ALA A 63 -4.36 5.25 -11.12
N LEU A 64 -4.43 3.92 -11.09
CA LEU A 64 -4.50 3.06 -12.27
C LEU A 64 -5.90 2.47 -12.36
N ILE A 65 -6.53 2.62 -13.52
CA ILE A 65 -7.77 1.91 -13.83
C ILE A 65 -7.43 0.46 -14.14
N LYS A 66 -7.83 -0.43 -13.25
CA LYS A 66 -7.60 -1.87 -13.40
C LYS A 66 -8.73 -2.64 -12.77
N ARG A 67 -9.14 -3.71 -13.44
CA ARG A 67 -10.10 -4.65 -12.85
C ARG A 67 -9.42 -5.43 -11.74
N PRO A 68 -10.02 -5.56 -10.55
CA PRO A 68 -9.49 -6.40 -9.50
C PRO A 68 -9.28 -7.82 -10.00
N THR A 69 -8.16 -8.42 -9.63
CA THR A 69 -7.90 -9.81 -9.96
C THR A 69 -8.88 -10.71 -9.20
N PRO A 70 -9.62 -11.60 -9.90
CA PRO A 70 -10.44 -12.58 -9.22
C PRO A 70 -9.61 -13.36 -8.20
N PHE A 71 -10.17 -13.54 -7.01
CA PHE A 71 -9.52 -14.27 -5.93
C PHE A 71 -10.47 -15.31 -5.36
N ASP A 72 -9.97 -16.52 -5.23
CA ASP A 72 -10.76 -17.62 -4.66
C ASP A 72 -10.70 -17.58 -3.13
N TRP A 73 -11.82 -17.19 -2.52
CA TRP A 73 -12.04 -17.18 -1.08
C TRP A 73 -12.66 -18.48 -0.56
N SER A 74 -12.87 -19.49 -1.41
CA SER A 74 -13.36 -20.81 -0.96
C SER A 74 -12.39 -21.37 0.09
N GLU A 75 -12.93 -22.12 1.04
CA GLU A 75 -12.17 -22.69 2.17
C GLU A 75 -11.57 -21.66 3.15
N SER A 76 -11.77 -20.35 2.92
CA SER A 76 -11.43 -19.39 3.96
C SER A 76 -12.45 -19.46 5.09
N THR A 77 -11.97 -19.59 6.31
CA THR A 77 -12.84 -19.65 7.48
C THR A 77 -12.75 -18.33 8.23
N GLN A 78 -13.86 -17.61 8.32
CA GLN A 78 -13.90 -16.47 9.21
C GLN A 78 -13.95 -16.97 10.65
N VAL A 79 -12.94 -16.65 11.44
CA VAL A 79 -12.94 -16.91 12.87
C VAL A 79 -13.79 -15.84 13.54
N LEU A 80 -14.92 -16.26 14.13
CA LEU A 80 -15.77 -15.38 14.91
C LEU A 80 -15.45 -15.60 16.39
N PHE A 81 -15.13 -14.52 17.09
CA PHE A 81 -14.97 -14.53 18.54
C PHE A 81 -16.27 -14.08 19.19
N GLU A 82 -16.79 -14.88 20.10
CA GLU A 82 -17.99 -14.51 20.88
C GLU A 82 -17.66 -13.40 21.90
N ASN A 83 -16.42 -13.40 22.39
CA ASN A 83 -15.95 -12.42 23.36
C ASN A 83 -14.63 -11.80 22.91
N PRO A 84 -14.50 -10.46 22.81
CA PRO A 84 -13.24 -9.79 22.52
C PRO A 84 -12.10 -10.14 23.49
N SER A 85 -12.42 -10.59 24.71
CA SER A 85 -11.43 -11.03 25.70
C SER A 85 -10.71 -12.33 25.31
N ASP A 86 -11.21 -13.06 24.33
CA ASP A 86 -10.58 -14.29 23.82
C ASP A 86 -9.49 -14.00 22.78
N LEU A 87 -9.33 -12.74 22.38
CA LEU A 87 -8.29 -12.32 21.45
C LEU A 87 -6.90 -12.37 22.11
N ILE A 88 -5.98 -13.07 21.47
CA ILE A 88 -4.55 -13.04 21.74
C ILE A 88 -3.90 -12.36 20.56
N ILE A 89 -3.69 -11.04 20.70
CA ILE A 89 -3.21 -10.18 19.63
C ILE A 89 -1.68 -10.15 19.66
N TYR A 90 -1.09 -10.29 18.48
CA TYR A 90 0.35 -10.12 18.28
C TYR A 90 0.57 -8.99 17.25
N GLU A 91 1.20 -7.90 17.66
CA GLU A 91 1.62 -6.85 16.75
C GLU A 91 2.89 -7.28 16.00
N ALA A 92 2.86 -7.20 14.67
CA ALA A 92 3.93 -7.70 13.82
C ALA A 92 4.25 -6.77 12.65
N HIS A 93 5.55 -6.62 12.38
CA HIS A 93 6.02 -6.13 11.09
C HIS A 93 6.24 -7.31 10.16
N ILE A 94 5.65 -7.23 8.96
CA ILE A 94 5.62 -8.37 8.03
C ILE A 94 7.01 -8.88 7.62
N LYS A 95 8.00 -7.98 7.48
CA LYS A 95 9.38 -8.35 7.12
C LYS A 95 10.16 -8.91 8.30
N ASP A 96 9.93 -8.41 9.51
CA ASP A 96 10.77 -8.77 10.68
C ASP A 96 10.65 -10.24 11.04
N LEU A 97 9.44 -10.79 10.97
CA LEU A 97 9.22 -12.21 11.31
C LEU A 97 9.74 -13.18 10.25
N VAL A 98 10.25 -12.70 9.12
CA VAL A 98 10.83 -13.54 8.05
C VAL A 98 12.24 -13.13 7.65
N ALA A 99 12.80 -12.07 8.25
CA ALA A 99 14.10 -11.53 7.91
C ALA A 99 15.26 -12.45 8.30
N HIS A 100 15.11 -13.30 9.35
CA HIS A 100 16.20 -14.14 9.81
C HIS A 100 16.39 -15.36 8.90
N PRO A 101 17.63 -15.76 8.57
CA PRO A 101 17.91 -16.89 7.67
C PRO A 101 17.26 -18.22 8.09
N SER A 102 16.90 -18.38 9.39
CA SER A 102 16.18 -19.58 9.86
C SER A 102 14.75 -19.69 9.34
N ALA A 103 14.17 -18.60 8.82
CA ALA A 103 12.85 -18.63 8.19
C ALA A 103 12.86 -19.53 6.95
N LYS A 104 14.00 -19.60 6.24
CA LYS A 104 14.18 -20.43 5.04
C LYS A 104 13.10 -20.17 3.98
N THR A 105 12.84 -18.90 3.75
CA THR A 105 11.93 -18.46 2.69
C THR A 105 12.67 -18.42 1.36
N GLU A 106 11.90 -18.39 0.27
CA GLU A 106 12.45 -18.28 -1.08
C GLU A 106 12.64 -16.82 -1.54
N ASN A 107 12.41 -15.85 -0.64
CA ASN A 107 12.44 -14.41 -0.92
C ASN A 107 11.50 -14.00 -2.06
N GLN A 108 10.32 -14.58 -2.06
CA GLN A 108 9.27 -14.27 -3.04
C GLN A 108 8.54 -12.95 -2.76
N GLY A 109 8.91 -12.26 -1.69
CA GLY A 109 8.26 -11.08 -1.16
C GLY A 109 7.67 -11.34 0.23
N ALA A 110 7.58 -10.30 1.03
CA ALA A 110 7.22 -10.45 2.44
C ALA A 110 5.83 -11.07 2.66
N TYR A 111 4.85 -10.82 1.79
CA TYR A 111 3.52 -11.42 1.90
C TYR A 111 3.57 -12.96 1.81
N LEU A 112 4.23 -13.49 0.79
CA LEU A 112 4.34 -14.93 0.57
C LEU A 112 5.32 -15.56 1.55
N ASP A 113 6.46 -14.93 1.79
CA ASP A 113 7.45 -15.40 2.75
C ASP A 113 6.85 -15.54 4.15
N PHE A 114 5.92 -14.64 4.54
CA PHE A 114 5.24 -14.73 5.84
C PHE A 114 4.36 -15.98 5.96
N ILE A 115 3.73 -16.38 4.87
CA ILE A 115 2.90 -17.60 4.81
C ILE A 115 3.78 -18.86 4.86
N GLU A 116 4.89 -18.86 4.10
CA GLU A 116 5.70 -20.04 3.80
C GLU A 116 6.85 -20.29 4.79
N ALA A 117 7.17 -19.33 5.65
CA ALA A 117 8.28 -19.40 6.57
C ALA A 117 8.22 -20.67 7.45
N ARG A 118 9.31 -21.45 7.44
CA ARG A 118 9.44 -22.64 8.29
C ARG A 118 9.65 -22.30 9.77
N LYS A 119 10.27 -21.16 10.03
CA LYS A 119 10.43 -20.54 11.35
C LYS A 119 10.17 -19.06 11.19
N GLY A 120 9.38 -18.47 12.06
CA GLY A 120 8.87 -17.11 11.87
C GLY A 120 7.52 -17.10 11.16
N GLY A 121 7.11 -15.94 10.71
CA GLY A 121 5.86 -15.75 9.98
C GLY A 121 4.63 -16.38 10.64
N LEU A 122 3.69 -16.80 9.81
CA LEU A 122 2.42 -17.39 10.25
C LEU A 122 2.62 -18.66 11.09
N HIS A 123 3.60 -19.51 10.72
CA HIS A 123 3.86 -20.76 11.46
C HIS A 123 4.25 -20.48 12.92
N HIS A 124 5.11 -19.49 13.15
CA HIS A 124 5.51 -19.11 14.50
C HIS A 124 4.34 -18.59 15.33
N LEU A 125 3.51 -17.73 14.74
CA LEU A 125 2.35 -17.18 15.43
C LEU A 125 1.33 -18.26 15.82
N LYS A 126 1.07 -19.21 14.93
CA LYS A 126 0.23 -20.37 15.22
C LYS A 126 0.80 -21.23 16.37
N GLN A 127 2.13 -21.42 16.44
CA GLN A 127 2.78 -22.15 17.54
C GLN A 127 2.67 -21.44 18.88
N LEU A 128 2.65 -20.10 18.88
CA LEU A 128 2.47 -19.30 20.10
C LEU A 128 1.01 -19.29 20.59
N GLY A 129 0.07 -19.80 19.80
CA GLY A 129 -1.35 -19.73 20.12
C GLY A 129 -1.98 -18.36 19.87
N VAL A 130 -1.33 -17.52 19.07
CA VAL A 130 -1.88 -16.23 18.61
C VAL A 130 -3.06 -16.50 17.70
N ASN A 131 -4.15 -15.76 17.90
CA ASN A 131 -5.37 -15.89 17.12
C ASN A 131 -5.80 -14.59 16.43
N ALA A 132 -5.06 -13.50 16.65
CA ALA A 132 -5.20 -12.23 15.94
C ALA A 132 -3.82 -11.61 15.69
N VAL A 133 -3.62 -11.05 14.52
CA VAL A 133 -2.38 -10.35 14.15
C VAL A 133 -2.71 -8.91 13.82
N GLU A 134 -2.05 -7.98 14.51
CA GLU A 134 -2.07 -6.57 14.19
C GLU A 134 -0.81 -6.23 13.39
N PHE A 135 -0.96 -6.10 12.07
CA PHE A 135 0.18 -5.76 11.24
C PHE A 135 0.49 -4.27 11.31
N LEU A 136 1.78 -3.92 11.40
CA LEU A 136 2.22 -2.60 10.97
C LEU A 136 1.74 -2.37 9.53
N PRO A 137 1.58 -1.10 9.09
CA PRO A 137 0.81 -0.80 7.87
C PRO A 137 1.20 -1.66 6.66
N LEU A 138 0.22 -2.35 6.09
CA LEU A 138 0.33 -3.12 4.84
C LEU A 138 -0.15 -2.32 3.63
N GLN A 139 -0.67 -1.13 3.88
CA GLN A 139 -1.17 -0.20 2.88
C GLN A 139 -0.02 0.60 2.28
N LYS A 140 -0.28 1.18 1.11
CA LYS A 140 0.70 1.97 0.36
C LYS A 140 1.23 3.15 1.16
N PHE A 141 2.55 3.21 1.29
CA PHE A 141 3.29 4.30 1.95
C PHE A 141 4.42 4.83 1.06
N ALA A 142 5.03 5.95 1.46
CA ALA A 142 6.23 6.46 0.81
C ALA A 142 7.49 5.83 1.42
N TYR A 143 8.31 5.20 0.58
CA TYR A 143 9.50 4.46 1.03
C TYR A 143 10.58 5.35 1.63
N TYR A 144 10.80 6.54 1.04
CA TYR A 144 11.77 7.50 1.59
C TYR A 144 11.06 8.49 2.51
N GLU A 145 11.60 8.67 3.71
CA GLU A 145 11.02 9.52 4.72
C GLU A 145 11.01 11.00 4.33
N PRO A 146 9.85 11.68 4.45
CA PRO A 146 9.69 13.02 3.94
C PRO A 146 10.29 14.13 4.80
N PRO A 147 10.19 14.06 6.16
CA PRO A 147 10.39 15.27 6.97
C PRO A 147 11.83 15.75 7.00
N PHE A 148 12.76 14.93 6.58
CA PHE A 148 14.19 15.22 6.66
C PHE A 148 14.83 15.51 5.30
N GLN A 149 14.01 15.74 4.29
CA GLN A 149 14.49 15.98 2.94
C GLN A 149 14.74 17.46 2.70
N GLN A 150 15.90 17.78 2.18
CA GLN A 150 16.24 19.11 1.71
C GLN A 150 16.39 19.09 0.19
N ARG A 151 15.77 20.05 -0.47
CA ARG A 151 15.96 20.25 -1.90
C ARG A 151 17.34 20.83 -2.15
N ILE A 152 18.11 20.16 -2.98
CA ILE A 152 19.43 20.61 -3.47
C ILE A 152 19.43 20.58 -5.00
N GLU A 153 20.43 21.14 -5.67
CA GLU A 153 20.52 21.20 -7.13
C GLU A 153 20.43 19.80 -7.80
N SER A 154 20.97 18.79 -7.15
CA SER A 154 20.92 17.39 -7.65
C SER A 154 19.64 16.63 -7.27
N GLY A 155 18.63 17.27 -6.67
CA GLY A 155 17.37 16.63 -6.28
C GLY A 155 17.01 16.83 -4.82
N LEU A 156 16.59 15.76 -4.15
CA LEU A 156 16.22 15.77 -2.73
C LEU A 156 17.26 14.99 -1.91
N LYS A 157 17.65 15.58 -0.80
CA LYS A 157 18.56 14.96 0.18
C LYS A 157 17.89 14.90 1.53
N ASN A 158 17.95 13.73 2.17
CA ASN A 158 17.62 13.62 3.58
C ASN A 158 18.76 14.28 4.39
N THR A 159 18.43 15.29 5.18
CA THR A 159 19.42 16.07 5.94
C THR A 159 19.93 15.35 7.19
N TRP A 160 19.18 14.40 7.71
CA TRP A 160 19.56 13.62 8.89
C TRP A 160 20.29 12.33 8.50
N ASN A 161 19.71 11.63 7.57
CA ASN A 161 20.26 10.39 7.05
C ASN A 161 19.86 10.22 5.58
N PRO A 162 20.79 10.44 4.65
CA PRO A 162 20.49 10.37 3.21
C PRO A 162 20.06 8.97 2.75
N THR A 163 20.25 7.95 3.57
CA THR A 163 19.84 6.58 3.29
C THR A 163 18.63 6.15 4.12
N SER A 164 18.03 7.06 4.88
CA SER A 164 16.86 6.75 5.70
C SER A 164 15.68 6.34 4.84
N VAL A 165 15.14 5.21 5.17
CA VAL A 165 13.96 4.66 4.53
C VAL A 165 12.86 4.45 5.57
N ASN A 166 11.62 4.55 5.13
CA ASN A 166 10.46 4.22 5.95
C ASN A 166 10.31 2.69 6.02
N TYR A 167 11.06 2.08 6.92
CA TYR A 167 11.04 0.64 7.08
C TYR A 167 9.73 0.13 7.68
N TRP A 168 9.15 0.89 8.60
CA TRP A 168 7.98 0.51 9.38
C TRP A 168 6.65 0.61 8.61
N GLY A 169 6.63 1.33 7.49
CA GLY A 169 5.44 1.51 6.66
C GLY A 169 4.45 2.55 7.20
N TYR A 170 4.81 3.30 8.23
CA TYR A 170 3.95 4.38 8.74
C TYR A 170 3.78 5.51 7.71
N MET A 171 2.86 6.43 7.98
CA MET A 171 2.47 7.51 7.07
C MET A 171 1.84 6.97 5.79
N THR A 172 0.85 6.10 5.95
CA THR A 172 0.04 5.55 4.87
C THR A 172 -0.46 6.65 3.93
N SER A 173 -0.14 6.53 2.67
CA SER A 173 -0.56 7.47 1.62
C SER A 173 -1.90 7.08 0.99
N PHE A 174 -2.16 5.78 0.85
CA PHE A 174 -3.38 5.22 0.26
C PHE A 174 -3.87 4.01 1.05
N PHE A 175 -4.99 4.18 1.75
CA PHE A 175 -5.51 3.19 2.67
C PHE A 175 -6.14 1.96 1.99
N HIS A 176 -6.52 2.07 0.72
CA HIS A 176 -7.13 0.98 -0.04
C HIS A 176 -6.15 0.23 -0.95
N ALA A 177 -4.95 0.77 -1.15
CA ALA A 177 -3.92 0.15 -1.98
C ALA A 177 -2.94 -0.68 -1.13
N PRO A 178 -2.63 -1.93 -1.50
CA PRO A 178 -1.61 -2.72 -0.84
C PRO A 178 -0.20 -2.16 -1.10
N GLU A 179 0.70 -2.36 -0.14
CA GLU A 179 2.10 -1.96 -0.33
C GLU A 179 2.83 -2.92 -1.26
N THR A 180 3.30 -2.40 -2.37
CA THR A 180 3.96 -3.18 -3.42
C THR A 180 5.40 -3.58 -3.07
N LEU A 181 6.02 -2.94 -2.07
CA LEU A 181 7.35 -3.31 -1.57
C LEU A 181 7.34 -4.62 -0.78
N TYR A 182 6.17 -5.08 -0.37
CA TYR A 182 6.01 -6.36 0.32
C TYR A 182 5.69 -7.52 -0.62
N ALA A 183 5.41 -7.22 -1.89
CA ALA A 183 5.10 -8.23 -2.89
C ALA A 183 6.35 -8.72 -3.63
N SER A 184 6.22 -9.85 -4.30
CA SER A 184 7.26 -10.38 -5.19
C SER A 184 7.61 -9.40 -6.31
N GLY A 185 8.89 -9.31 -6.68
CA GLY A 185 9.36 -8.39 -7.71
C GLY A 185 9.32 -6.90 -7.33
N ALA A 186 9.31 -6.60 -6.03
CA ALA A 186 9.34 -5.24 -5.51
C ALA A 186 10.55 -4.43 -6.02
N LYS A 187 10.32 -3.15 -6.31
CA LYS A 187 11.33 -2.20 -6.75
C LYS A 187 11.64 -1.21 -5.64
N THR A 188 12.87 -1.15 -5.20
CA THR A 188 13.33 -0.27 -4.11
C THR A 188 14.09 0.97 -4.60
N ASP A 189 14.37 1.09 -5.90
CA ASP A 189 14.99 2.28 -6.47
C ASP A 189 14.09 3.51 -6.18
N PRO A 190 14.66 4.62 -5.65
CA PRO A 190 13.91 5.85 -5.38
C PRO A 190 13.18 6.43 -6.59
N MET A 191 13.74 6.25 -7.77
CA MET A 191 13.20 6.76 -9.03
C MET A 191 12.31 5.76 -9.74
N ALA A 192 12.21 4.52 -9.23
CA ALA A 192 11.34 3.53 -9.82
C ALA A 192 9.86 3.93 -9.64
N LEU A 193 9.08 3.73 -10.67
CA LEU A 193 7.62 3.73 -10.54
C LEU A 193 7.20 2.46 -9.80
N VAL A 194 6.62 2.65 -8.64
CA VAL A 194 6.07 1.58 -7.79
C VAL A 194 4.55 1.65 -7.78
N GLY A 195 3.92 0.54 -7.43
CA GLY A 195 2.46 0.45 -7.42
C GLY A 195 1.87 -0.14 -8.69
N THR A 196 2.71 -0.47 -9.68
CA THR A 196 2.28 -1.17 -10.89
C THR A 196 2.34 -2.69 -10.75
N ASN A 197 2.83 -3.20 -9.61
CA ASN A 197 2.96 -4.63 -9.39
C ASN A 197 1.59 -5.26 -9.10
N PRO A 198 1.01 -5.99 -10.06
CA PRO A 198 -0.33 -6.57 -9.92
C PRO A 198 -0.37 -7.71 -8.91
N SER A 199 0.78 -8.30 -8.56
CA SER A 199 0.83 -9.40 -7.61
C SER A 199 0.56 -8.97 -6.17
N ALA A 200 0.79 -7.71 -5.82
CA ALA A 200 0.62 -7.22 -4.46
C ALA A 200 -0.79 -7.44 -3.90
N GLU A 201 -1.83 -7.20 -4.71
CA GLU A 201 -3.22 -7.45 -4.30
C GLU A 201 -3.46 -8.95 -4.05
N TYR A 202 -3.00 -9.78 -4.98
CA TYR A 202 -3.19 -11.23 -4.89
C TYR A 202 -2.44 -11.82 -3.70
N GLU A 203 -1.19 -11.40 -3.50
CA GLU A 203 -0.35 -11.89 -2.41
C GLU A 203 -0.86 -11.45 -1.04
N LEU A 204 -1.35 -10.19 -0.91
CA LEU A 204 -2.00 -9.74 0.33
C LEU A 204 -3.29 -10.54 0.60
N LYS A 205 -4.12 -10.80 -0.41
CA LYS A 205 -5.30 -11.65 -0.26
C LYS A 205 -4.93 -13.07 0.16
N SER A 206 -3.82 -13.61 -0.38
CA SER A 206 -3.30 -14.92 0.01
C SER A 206 -2.86 -14.94 1.47
N LEU A 207 -2.21 -13.87 1.95
CA LEU A 207 -1.87 -13.72 3.35
C LEU A 207 -3.11 -13.68 4.25
N ILE A 208 -4.15 -12.96 3.85
CA ILE A 208 -5.40 -12.87 4.62
C ILE A 208 -6.12 -14.21 4.66
N LYS A 209 -6.06 -14.99 3.58
CA LYS A 209 -6.70 -16.31 3.49
C LYS A 209 -5.99 -17.37 4.34
N ALA A 210 -4.67 -17.30 4.50
CA ALA A 210 -3.83 -18.32 5.16
C ALA A 210 -3.99 -18.36 6.68
#